data_b948f6c049d92ca840604051b1e8946d
#
_entry.id   b948f6c049d92ca840604051b1e8946d
#
_cell.length_a   1.000
_cell.length_b   1.000
_cell.length_c   1.000
_cell.angle_alpha   90.00
_cell.angle_beta   90.00
_cell.angle_gamma   90.00
#
_symmetry.space_group_name_H-M   'P 1'
#
loop_
_entity.id
_entity.type
_entity.pdbx_description
1 polymer ?
#
loop_
_entity_poly.entity_id
_entity_poly.type
_entity_poly.pdbx_seq_one_letter_code
_entity_poly.pdbx_strand_id
1 'polypeptide(L)'
;MAEAARDKGFEYLVISDHSKTAVYADGLPVDRVKEQWAEIDALNKDLAPFRIYKSIESDILSDGSLDYDDDILEGFDLVIASVHSNLNMDEEKATERLLTAIRNPHTTILGHPTGRLLLSRAGYPIDHKRIIDACAESNVVIELNANPYRLDIDWKWIPYAMEKGVQVSINPDAHSTGGIDDIQYGVLAARKGGLTASACWNANTMVL
;
A
#
# COMPACT_ATOMS: atom_id res chain seq x y z
N MET A 1 2.69 16.62 6.66
CA MET A 1 2.68 15.17 6.96
C MET A 1 3.97 14.74 7.66
N ALA A 2 5.15 14.94 7.06
CA ALA A 2 6.44 14.46 7.57
C ALA A 2 6.76 14.93 9.00
N GLU A 3 6.65 16.24 9.28
CA GLU A 3 6.86 16.76 10.63
C GLU A 3 5.89 16.16 11.65
N ALA A 4 4.61 16.00 11.27
CA ALA A 4 3.62 15.38 12.15
C ALA A 4 3.92 13.91 12.45
N ALA A 5 4.42 13.15 11.48
CA ALA A 5 4.84 11.76 11.68
C ALA A 5 6.10 11.71 12.60
N ARG A 6 7.10 12.54 12.34
CA ARG A 6 8.29 12.66 13.19
C ARG A 6 7.92 13.03 14.64
N ASP A 7 7.06 14.03 14.81
CA ASP A 7 6.66 14.51 16.14
C ASP A 7 5.83 13.49 16.92
N LYS A 8 5.21 12.52 16.25
CA LYS A 8 4.57 11.33 16.82
C LYS A 8 5.56 10.21 17.17
N GLY A 9 6.85 10.36 16.86
CA GLY A 9 7.90 9.40 17.19
C GLY A 9 8.13 8.31 16.15
N PHE A 10 7.59 8.45 14.93
CA PHE A 10 7.94 7.56 13.83
C PHE A 10 9.37 7.85 13.34
N GLU A 11 10.05 6.83 12.85
CA GLU A 11 11.41 6.94 12.34
C GLU A 11 11.43 7.32 10.86
N TYR A 12 10.36 7.03 10.13
CA TYR A 12 10.20 7.35 8.71
C TYR A 12 8.73 7.53 8.32
N LEU A 13 8.53 8.07 7.15
CA LEU A 13 7.23 8.19 6.49
C LEU A 13 7.37 7.78 5.03
N VAL A 14 6.40 7.02 4.53
CA VAL A 14 6.23 6.78 3.10
C VAL A 14 5.15 7.74 2.60
N ILE A 15 5.49 8.60 1.65
CA ILE A 15 4.53 9.45 0.95
C ILE A 15 4.08 8.73 -0.30
N SER A 16 2.78 8.49 -0.41
CA SER A 16 2.18 7.71 -1.49
C SER A 16 0.91 8.41 -1.97
N ASP A 17 1.07 9.29 -2.95
CA ASP A 17 -0.06 9.94 -3.61
C ASP A 17 -0.68 9.01 -4.66
N HIS A 18 -1.89 9.33 -5.10
CA HIS A 18 -2.54 8.61 -6.19
C HIS A 18 -1.88 8.86 -7.54
N SER A 19 -1.84 7.83 -8.40
CA SER A 19 -1.33 7.94 -9.76
C SER A 19 -2.29 8.68 -10.71
N LYS A 20 -1.80 9.01 -11.89
CA LYS A 20 -2.44 9.95 -12.85
C LYS A 20 -3.88 9.61 -13.24
N THR A 21 -4.30 8.33 -13.24
CA THR A 21 -5.68 7.94 -13.61
C THR A 21 -6.70 8.20 -12.49
N ALA A 22 -6.26 8.41 -11.26
CA ALA A 22 -7.12 8.76 -10.14
C ALA A 22 -7.54 10.25 -10.16
N VAL A 23 -8.20 10.68 -11.24
CA VAL A 23 -8.60 12.08 -11.46
C VAL A 23 -9.46 12.63 -10.31
N TYR A 24 -10.28 11.79 -9.68
CA TYR A 24 -11.11 12.16 -8.54
C TYR A 24 -10.30 12.54 -7.28
N ALA A 25 -9.05 12.10 -7.21
CA ALA A 25 -8.13 12.34 -6.08
C ALA A 25 -6.94 13.23 -6.48
N ASP A 26 -7.05 13.98 -7.58
CA ASP A 26 -5.99 14.84 -8.11
C ASP A 26 -4.67 14.07 -8.36
N GLY A 27 -4.78 12.85 -8.91
CA GLY A 27 -3.66 11.96 -9.16
C GLY A 27 -2.52 12.61 -9.93
N LEU A 28 -1.28 12.29 -9.56
CA LEU A 28 -0.10 13.01 -10.01
C LEU A 28 0.26 12.72 -11.48
N PRO A 29 0.32 13.70 -12.37
CA PRO A 29 1.01 13.55 -13.65
C PRO A 29 2.54 13.47 -13.43
N VAL A 30 3.26 12.91 -14.40
CA VAL A 30 4.72 12.65 -14.30
C VAL A 30 5.53 13.86 -13.88
N ASP A 31 5.19 15.06 -14.37
CA ASP A 31 5.93 16.28 -14.01
C ASP A 31 5.79 16.59 -12.51
N ARG A 32 4.59 16.41 -11.96
CA ARG A 32 4.33 16.60 -10.53
C ARG A 32 5.02 15.53 -9.67
N VAL A 33 5.13 14.30 -10.17
CA VAL A 33 5.93 13.24 -9.52
C VAL A 33 7.39 13.68 -9.38
N LYS A 34 7.99 14.21 -10.44
CA LYS A 34 9.39 14.67 -10.41
C LYS A 34 9.59 15.88 -9.48
N GLU A 35 8.63 16.80 -9.45
CA GLU A 35 8.64 17.92 -8.50
C GLU A 35 8.59 17.42 -7.05
N GLN A 36 7.73 16.46 -6.75
CA GLN A 36 7.62 15.86 -5.42
C GLN A 36 8.90 15.15 -5.01
N TRP A 37 9.55 14.41 -5.92
CA TRP A 37 10.83 13.77 -5.63
C TRP A 37 11.89 14.77 -5.21
N ALA A 38 11.97 15.92 -5.91
CA ALA A 38 12.92 16.97 -5.57
C ALA A 38 12.61 17.61 -4.19
N GLU A 39 11.32 17.77 -3.87
CA GLU A 39 10.89 18.26 -2.55
C GLU A 39 11.27 17.27 -1.44
N ILE A 40 10.99 15.97 -1.64
CA ILE A 40 11.34 14.91 -0.68
C ILE A 40 12.86 14.88 -0.46
N ASP A 41 13.66 14.98 -1.53
CA ASP A 41 15.13 15.00 -1.43
C ASP A 41 15.65 16.21 -0.63
N ALA A 42 15.00 17.35 -0.74
CA ALA A 42 15.32 18.53 0.06
C ALA A 42 14.92 18.32 1.53
N LEU A 43 13.70 17.89 1.80
CA LEU A 43 13.18 17.64 3.14
C LEU A 43 13.99 16.58 3.90
N ASN A 44 14.47 15.55 3.23
CA ASN A 44 15.28 14.50 3.83
C ASN A 44 16.62 15.02 4.38
N LYS A 45 17.14 16.14 3.84
CA LYS A 45 18.35 16.79 4.38
C LYS A 45 18.04 17.53 5.68
N ASP A 46 16.86 18.16 5.73
CA ASP A 46 16.48 19.02 6.86
C ASP A 46 15.91 18.21 8.04
N LEU A 47 15.27 17.07 7.75
CA LEU A 47 14.59 16.25 8.75
C LEU A 47 15.44 15.10 9.32
N ALA A 48 16.66 14.91 8.83
CA ALA A 48 17.55 13.83 9.32
C ALA A 48 17.63 13.78 10.86
N PRO A 49 17.61 12.61 11.50
CA PRO A 49 17.63 11.26 10.91
C PRO A 49 16.27 10.71 10.43
N PHE A 50 15.17 11.43 10.59
CA PHE A 50 13.88 11.05 10.05
C PHE A 50 13.95 10.99 8.52
N ARG A 51 13.34 9.97 7.91
CA ARG A 51 13.39 9.76 6.45
C ARG A 51 12.00 9.73 5.84
N ILE A 52 11.87 10.40 4.70
CA ILE A 52 10.70 10.29 3.82
C ILE A 52 11.08 9.41 2.63
N TYR A 53 10.30 8.36 2.38
CA TYR A 53 10.43 7.51 1.21
C TYR A 53 9.47 7.95 0.12
N LYS A 54 9.97 7.97 -1.13
CA LYS A 54 9.21 8.27 -2.34
C LYS A 54 8.37 7.06 -2.72
N SER A 55 7.07 7.21 -2.74
CA SER A 55 6.16 6.15 -3.16
C SER A 55 5.04 6.70 -4.03
N ILE A 56 4.31 5.80 -4.65
CA ILE A 56 3.07 6.09 -5.37
C ILE A 56 2.06 4.99 -5.08
N GLU A 57 0.81 5.36 -4.88
CA GLU A 57 -0.30 4.43 -4.97
C GLU A 57 -0.76 4.36 -6.42
N SER A 58 -0.14 3.42 -7.16
CA SER A 58 -0.44 3.22 -8.58
C SER A 58 -1.75 2.49 -8.75
N ASP A 59 -2.65 3.07 -9.55
CA ASP A 59 -3.85 2.35 -9.99
C ASP A 59 -3.47 1.07 -10.73
N ILE A 60 -4.12 -0.04 -10.37
CA ILE A 60 -4.12 -1.25 -11.18
C ILE A 60 -5.20 -1.05 -12.26
N LEU A 61 -4.77 -0.93 -13.50
CA LEU A 61 -5.67 -0.73 -14.64
C LEU A 61 -6.54 -1.97 -14.91
N SER A 62 -7.52 -1.85 -15.81
CA SER A 62 -8.48 -2.94 -16.05
C SER A 62 -7.86 -4.23 -16.57
N ASP A 63 -6.68 -4.15 -17.20
CA ASP A 63 -5.90 -5.27 -17.70
C ASP A 63 -4.87 -5.80 -16.67
N GLY A 64 -4.78 -5.16 -15.49
CA GLY A 64 -3.85 -5.50 -14.43
C GLY A 64 -2.50 -4.78 -14.50
N SER A 65 -2.26 -3.96 -15.53
CA SER A 65 -1.03 -3.14 -15.60
C SER A 65 -1.06 -2.00 -14.59
N LEU A 66 0.11 -1.47 -14.25
CA LEU A 66 0.24 -0.27 -13.43
C LEU A 66 0.10 1.00 -14.28
N ASP A 67 -0.23 2.11 -13.63
CA ASP A 67 -0.64 3.36 -14.30
C ASP A 67 0.53 4.18 -14.89
N TYR A 68 1.78 3.91 -14.52
CA TYR A 68 2.96 4.56 -15.10
C TYR A 68 3.80 3.57 -15.90
N ASP A 69 4.62 4.13 -16.80
CA ASP A 69 5.64 3.39 -17.53
C ASP A 69 6.80 3.01 -16.58
N ASP A 70 7.54 1.96 -16.91
CA ASP A 70 8.58 1.38 -16.07
C ASP A 70 9.66 2.40 -15.66
N ASP A 71 10.04 3.32 -16.57
CA ASP A 71 11.04 4.36 -16.30
C ASP A 71 10.62 5.34 -15.17
N ILE A 72 9.33 5.52 -14.96
CA ILE A 72 8.81 6.32 -13.85
C ILE A 72 8.69 5.46 -12.59
N LEU A 73 8.23 4.21 -12.72
CA LEU A 73 8.08 3.30 -11.59
C LEU A 73 9.43 3.01 -10.92
N GLU A 74 10.52 2.88 -11.69
CA GLU A 74 11.89 2.71 -11.18
C GLU A 74 12.40 3.88 -10.31
N GLY A 75 11.82 5.06 -10.46
CA GLY A 75 12.22 6.25 -9.69
C GLY A 75 11.66 6.30 -8.27
N PHE A 76 10.71 5.43 -7.91
CA PHE A 76 10.17 5.34 -6.57
C PHE A 76 10.98 4.38 -5.68
N ASP A 77 11.05 4.67 -4.40
CA ASP A 77 11.60 3.73 -3.40
C ASP A 77 10.69 2.51 -3.24
N LEU A 78 9.38 2.68 -3.40
CA LEU A 78 8.38 1.60 -3.40
C LEU A 78 7.10 2.00 -4.15
N VAL A 79 6.39 1.00 -4.66
CA VAL A 79 5.11 1.17 -5.39
C VAL A 79 4.03 0.36 -4.69
N ILE A 80 2.94 1.03 -4.33
CA ILE A 80 1.72 0.40 -3.82
C ILE A 80 0.76 0.23 -4.99
N ALA A 81 0.37 -0.99 -5.32
CA ALA A 81 -0.57 -1.28 -6.38
C ALA A 81 -1.98 -1.45 -5.82
N SER A 82 -2.94 -0.63 -6.26
CA SER A 82 -4.30 -0.58 -5.73
C SER A 82 -5.38 -0.48 -6.81
N VAL A 83 -6.56 -1.03 -6.56
CA VAL A 83 -7.71 -0.94 -7.47
C VAL A 83 -8.68 0.12 -6.98
N HIS A 84 -8.87 1.19 -7.77
CA HIS A 84 -9.81 2.28 -7.43
C HIS A 84 -10.98 2.40 -8.41
N SER A 85 -10.90 1.77 -9.58
CA SER A 85 -11.91 1.84 -10.62
C SER A 85 -12.38 0.47 -11.08
N ASN A 86 -13.53 0.42 -11.77
CA ASN A 86 -14.08 -0.82 -12.33
C ASN A 86 -14.23 -1.95 -11.29
N LEU A 87 -14.78 -1.61 -10.12
CA LEU A 87 -14.90 -2.50 -8.96
C LEU A 87 -15.94 -3.62 -9.14
N ASN A 88 -16.83 -3.50 -10.15
CA ASN A 88 -17.85 -4.52 -10.41
C ASN A 88 -17.25 -5.67 -11.25
N MET A 89 -16.60 -6.60 -10.56
CA MET A 89 -15.93 -7.76 -11.13
C MET A 89 -16.43 -9.04 -10.46
N ASP A 90 -16.44 -10.14 -11.20
CA ASP A 90 -16.50 -11.48 -10.61
C ASP A 90 -15.13 -11.85 -9.98
N GLU A 91 -15.13 -12.96 -9.24
CA GLU A 91 -13.94 -13.41 -8.51
C GLU A 91 -12.76 -13.71 -9.42
N GLU A 92 -13.00 -14.38 -10.55
CA GLU A 92 -11.93 -14.75 -11.46
C GLU A 92 -11.28 -13.52 -12.10
N LYS A 93 -12.11 -12.59 -12.60
CA LYS A 93 -11.63 -11.35 -13.22
C LYS A 93 -10.87 -10.48 -12.22
N ALA A 94 -11.38 -10.35 -11.00
CA ALA A 94 -10.72 -9.57 -9.96
C ALA A 94 -9.38 -10.22 -9.56
N THR A 95 -9.37 -11.54 -9.39
CA THR A 95 -8.17 -12.28 -9.03
C THR A 95 -7.10 -12.16 -10.12
N GLU A 96 -7.42 -12.40 -11.40
CA GLU A 96 -6.47 -12.28 -12.50
C GLU A 96 -5.91 -10.86 -12.65
N ARG A 97 -6.73 -9.83 -12.46
CA ARG A 97 -6.30 -8.43 -12.47
C ARG A 97 -5.23 -8.16 -11.40
N LEU A 98 -5.46 -8.63 -10.17
CA LEU A 98 -4.50 -8.49 -9.07
C LEU A 98 -3.24 -9.33 -9.31
N LEU A 99 -3.37 -10.56 -9.80
CA LEU A 99 -2.23 -11.43 -10.12
C LEU A 99 -1.29 -10.79 -11.16
N THR A 100 -1.85 -10.11 -12.15
CA THR A 100 -1.07 -9.38 -13.15
C THR A 100 -0.27 -8.26 -12.50
N ALA A 101 -0.89 -7.45 -11.64
CA ALA A 101 -0.22 -6.38 -10.91
C ALA A 101 0.84 -6.90 -9.92
N ILE A 102 0.56 -7.99 -9.20
CA ILE A 102 1.51 -8.61 -8.27
C ILE A 102 2.78 -9.09 -8.99
N ARG A 103 2.65 -9.59 -10.22
CA ARG A 103 3.79 -10.06 -11.03
C ARG A 103 4.57 -8.94 -11.72
N ASN A 104 4.10 -7.71 -11.63
CA ASN A 104 4.86 -6.57 -12.12
C ASN A 104 6.09 -6.36 -11.23
N PRO A 105 7.31 -6.27 -11.80
CA PRO A 105 8.56 -6.20 -11.01
C PRO A 105 8.68 -4.95 -10.14
N HIS A 106 7.90 -3.90 -10.42
CA HIS A 106 7.90 -2.67 -9.63
C HIS A 106 6.93 -2.72 -8.44
N THR A 107 6.00 -3.67 -8.39
CA THR A 107 5.04 -3.77 -7.28
C THR A 107 5.75 -4.19 -6.00
N THR A 108 5.72 -3.31 -5.00
CA THR A 108 6.27 -3.58 -3.66
C THR A 108 5.18 -4.02 -2.70
N ILE A 109 4.04 -3.35 -2.73
CA ILE A 109 2.90 -3.58 -1.81
C ILE A 109 1.62 -3.74 -2.63
N LEU A 110 0.82 -4.74 -2.31
CA LEU A 110 -0.57 -4.83 -2.76
C LEU A 110 -1.45 -4.07 -1.77
N GLY A 111 -1.97 -2.92 -2.17
CA GLY A 111 -2.80 -2.04 -1.34
C GLY A 111 -4.24 -2.52 -1.23
N HIS A 112 -4.88 -2.38 -0.06
CA HIS A 112 -6.28 -2.72 0.26
C HIS A 112 -6.95 -3.71 -0.70
N PRO A 113 -6.55 -5.00 -0.67
CA PRO A 113 -6.75 -5.98 -1.76
C PRO A 113 -8.18 -6.23 -2.21
N THR A 114 -9.18 -5.95 -1.38
CA THR A 114 -10.60 -6.15 -1.74
C THR A 114 -11.33 -4.85 -2.08
N GLY A 115 -10.72 -3.70 -1.78
CA GLY A 115 -11.37 -2.39 -1.95
C GLY A 115 -12.63 -2.20 -1.12
N ARG A 116 -12.80 -2.96 -0.02
CA ARG A 116 -13.97 -2.84 0.85
C ARG A 116 -14.00 -1.50 1.59
N LEU A 117 -15.21 -1.03 1.88
CA LEU A 117 -15.48 0.03 2.84
C LEU A 117 -16.50 -0.48 3.84
N LEU A 118 -16.07 -0.70 5.07
CA LEU A 118 -16.94 -1.22 6.14
C LEU A 118 -18.17 -0.33 6.32
N LEU A 119 -19.33 -0.94 6.50
CA LEU A 119 -20.63 -0.28 6.65
C LEU A 119 -21.12 0.48 5.39
N SER A 120 -20.37 0.47 4.30
CA SER A 120 -20.71 1.20 3.07
C SER A 120 -20.71 0.31 1.83
N ARG A 121 -19.61 -0.38 1.55
CA ARG A 121 -19.42 -1.18 0.32
C ARG A 121 -18.73 -2.50 0.65
N ALA A 122 -19.33 -3.61 0.24
CA ALA A 122 -18.60 -4.88 0.22
C ALA A 122 -17.40 -4.78 -0.74
N GLY A 123 -16.32 -5.47 -0.41
CA GLY A 123 -15.21 -5.62 -1.34
C GLY A 123 -15.62 -6.44 -2.56
N TYR A 124 -14.90 -6.28 -3.68
CA TYR A 124 -15.04 -7.21 -4.78
C TYR A 124 -14.50 -8.59 -4.39
N PRO A 125 -15.09 -9.68 -4.91
CA PRO A 125 -14.65 -11.03 -4.55
C PRO A 125 -13.28 -11.32 -5.16
N ILE A 126 -12.40 -11.99 -4.38
CA ILE A 126 -11.09 -12.47 -4.85
C ILE A 126 -10.79 -13.84 -4.25
N ASP A 127 -10.00 -14.64 -4.94
CA ASP A 127 -9.36 -15.82 -4.37
C ASP A 127 -8.15 -15.40 -3.52
N HIS A 128 -8.38 -15.17 -2.24
CA HIS A 128 -7.35 -14.72 -1.31
C HIS A 128 -6.13 -15.64 -1.24
N LYS A 129 -6.32 -16.97 -1.42
CA LYS A 129 -5.19 -17.90 -1.36
C LYS A 129 -4.30 -17.75 -2.58
N ARG A 130 -4.88 -17.68 -3.78
CA ARG A 130 -4.12 -17.44 -5.00
C ARG A 130 -3.37 -16.10 -4.93
N ILE A 131 -4.00 -15.06 -4.39
CA ILE A 131 -3.37 -13.75 -4.22
C ILE A 131 -2.21 -13.82 -3.24
N ILE A 132 -2.39 -14.42 -2.06
CA ILE A 132 -1.33 -14.55 -1.06
C ILE A 132 -0.18 -15.43 -1.58
N ASP A 133 -0.48 -16.53 -2.26
CA ASP A 133 0.53 -17.40 -2.86
C ASP A 133 1.35 -16.64 -3.92
N ALA A 134 0.70 -15.84 -4.77
CA ALA A 134 1.38 -15.00 -5.76
C ALA A 134 2.25 -13.90 -5.12
N CYS A 135 1.79 -13.30 -4.01
CA CYS A 135 2.60 -12.34 -3.25
C CYS A 135 3.85 -13.01 -2.69
N ALA A 136 3.75 -14.25 -2.20
CA ALA A 136 4.91 -15.02 -1.74
C ALA A 136 5.90 -15.30 -2.88
N GLU A 137 5.39 -15.71 -4.05
CA GLU A 137 6.20 -16.00 -5.25
C GLU A 137 6.92 -14.76 -5.79
N SER A 138 6.27 -13.60 -5.74
CA SER A 138 6.79 -12.33 -6.27
C SER A 138 7.47 -11.45 -5.21
N ASN A 139 7.56 -11.90 -3.95
CA ASN A 139 8.08 -11.12 -2.82
C ASN A 139 7.34 -9.78 -2.63
N VAL A 140 6.03 -9.77 -2.86
CA VAL A 140 5.16 -8.60 -2.67
C VAL A 140 4.57 -8.61 -1.27
N VAL A 141 4.61 -7.48 -0.60
CA VAL A 141 4.01 -7.25 0.72
C VAL A 141 2.50 -7.06 0.57
N ILE A 142 1.69 -7.53 1.51
CA ILE A 142 0.25 -7.27 1.51
C ILE A 142 -0.07 -6.18 2.53
N GLU A 143 -0.85 -5.19 2.10
CA GLU A 143 -1.33 -4.17 3.01
C GLU A 143 -2.41 -4.72 3.95
N LEU A 144 -2.31 -4.36 5.22
CA LEU A 144 -3.44 -4.20 6.13
C LEU A 144 -3.71 -2.70 6.25
N ASN A 145 -4.58 -2.18 5.41
CA ASN A 145 -5.03 -0.79 5.49
C ASN A 145 -5.69 -0.53 6.84
N ALA A 146 -5.12 0.39 7.60
CA ALA A 146 -5.51 0.62 9.00
C ALA A 146 -6.67 1.61 9.15
N ASN A 147 -7.13 2.24 8.06
CA ASN A 147 -8.30 3.09 8.11
C ASN A 147 -9.49 2.31 8.69
N PRO A 148 -10.16 2.81 9.76
CA PRO A 148 -11.21 2.07 10.46
C PRO A 148 -12.42 1.74 9.59
N TYR A 149 -12.57 2.43 8.45
CA TYR A 149 -13.61 2.12 7.46
C TYR A 149 -13.16 1.07 6.43
N ARG A 150 -11.89 0.62 6.45
CA ARG A 150 -11.37 -0.41 5.54
C ARG A 150 -10.98 -1.69 6.28
N LEU A 151 -9.91 -1.65 7.07
CA LEU A 151 -9.25 -2.81 7.73
C LEU A 151 -9.04 -3.96 6.74
N ASP A 152 -8.43 -3.66 5.60
CA ASP A 152 -8.27 -4.51 4.41
C ASP A 152 -6.77 -4.69 4.10
N ILE A 153 -6.24 -5.87 4.17
CA ILE A 153 -6.85 -7.23 4.15
C ILE A 153 -7.55 -7.58 5.48
N ASP A 154 -8.55 -8.49 5.42
CA ASP A 154 -9.21 -8.99 6.62
C ASP A 154 -8.22 -9.77 7.51
N TRP A 155 -8.21 -9.47 8.81
CA TRP A 155 -7.31 -10.09 9.79
C TRP A 155 -7.29 -11.62 9.74
N LYS A 156 -8.37 -12.26 9.31
CA LYS A 156 -8.46 -13.73 9.19
C LYS A 156 -7.49 -14.33 8.18
N TRP A 157 -6.97 -13.54 7.24
CA TRP A 157 -6.02 -13.99 6.23
C TRP A 157 -4.55 -13.82 6.66
N ILE A 158 -4.29 -13.09 7.74
CA ILE A 158 -2.94 -12.87 8.28
C ILE A 158 -2.24 -14.18 8.63
N PRO A 159 -2.89 -15.17 9.30
CA PRO A 159 -2.21 -16.44 9.58
C PRO A 159 -1.74 -17.17 8.31
N TYR A 160 -2.54 -17.14 7.23
CA TYR A 160 -2.16 -17.75 5.97
C TYR A 160 -1.02 -16.99 5.28
N ALA A 161 -1.05 -15.65 5.31
CA ALA A 161 0.05 -14.83 4.79
C ALA A 161 1.36 -15.16 5.51
N MET A 162 1.36 -15.24 6.84
CA MET A 162 2.54 -15.62 7.64
C MET A 162 3.01 -17.07 7.33
N GLU A 163 2.09 -18.03 7.16
CA GLU A 163 2.41 -19.39 6.77
C GLU A 163 3.16 -19.44 5.44
N LYS A 164 2.79 -18.57 4.49
CA LYS A 164 3.43 -18.45 3.17
C LYS A 164 4.69 -17.57 3.17
N GLY A 165 5.05 -16.98 4.31
CA GLY A 165 6.21 -16.09 4.42
C GLY A 165 5.96 -14.68 3.86
N VAL A 166 4.71 -14.33 3.57
CA VAL A 166 4.34 -12.98 3.11
C VAL A 166 4.34 -12.02 4.29
N GLN A 167 5.03 -10.90 4.13
CA GLN A 167 4.99 -9.81 5.11
C GLN A 167 3.72 -8.97 4.96
N VAL A 168 3.27 -8.39 6.06
CA VAL A 168 2.10 -7.50 6.10
C VAL A 168 2.54 -6.10 6.50
N SER A 169 2.18 -5.10 5.69
CA SER A 169 2.39 -3.69 6.01
C SER A 169 1.11 -3.09 6.61
N ILE A 170 1.22 -2.45 7.76
CA ILE A 170 0.09 -1.77 8.41
C ILE A 170 0.16 -0.29 8.04
N ASN A 171 -0.74 0.19 7.19
CA ASN A 171 -0.70 1.55 6.65
C ASN A 171 -1.98 2.31 7.00
N PRO A 172 -1.90 3.54 7.53
CA PRO A 172 -3.08 4.31 7.94
C PRO A 172 -3.89 4.85 6.75
N ASP A 173 -3.29 4.94 5.55
CA ASP A 173 -3.89 5.58 4.37
C ASP A 173 -4.35 7.01 4.71
N ALA A 174 -3.42 7.78 5.31
CA ALA A 174 -3.69 9.04 5.97
C ALA A 174 -3.77 10.21 4.98
N HIS A 175 -4.93 10.80 4.83
CA HIS A 175 -5.18 11.99 4.00
C HIS A 175 -5.08 13.31 4.79
N SER A 176 -4.69 13.23 6.04
CA SER A 176 -4.45 14.38 6.93
C SER A 176 -3.49 13.98 8.05
N THR A 177 -2.93 14.97 8.75
CA THR A 177 -2.06 14.71 9.90
C THR A 177 -2.74 13.94 11.03
N GLY A 178 -4.05 14.11 11.19
CA GLY A 178 -4.86 13.33 12.16
C GLY A 178 -5.05 11.87 11.74
N GLY A 179 -5.13 11.60 10.43
CA GLY A 179 -5.29 10.24 9.90
C GLY A 179 -4.09 9.33 10.17
N ILE A 180 -2.93 9.89 10.52
CA ILE A 180 -1.75 9.10 10.92
C ILE A 180 -2.07 8.23 12.15
N ASP A 181 -2.94 8.69 13.04
CA ASP A 181 -3.33 7.97 14.25
C ASP A 181 -4.19 6.73 13.96
N ASP A 182 -4.75 6.60 12.76
CA ASP A 182 -5.53 5.43 12.35
C ASP A 182 -4.70 4.14 12.34
N ILE A 183 -3.36 4.25 12.32
CA ILE A 183 -2.45 3.10 12.45
C ILE A 183 -2.82 2.19 13.62
N GLN A 184 -3.35 2.75 14.72
CA GLN A 184 -3.77 2.00 15.90
C GLN A 184 -4.84 0.94 15.60
N TYR A 185 -5.78 1.22 14.70
CA TYR A 185 -6.85 0.28 14.33
C TYR A 185 -6.27 -0.90 13.53
N GLY A 186 -5.32 -0.63 12.63
CA GLY A 186 -4.58 -1.67 11.92
C GLY A 186 -3.78 -2.55 12.87
N VAL A 187 -3.10 -1.96 13.85
CA VAL A 187 -2.36 -2.72 14.87
C VAL A 187 -3.29 -3.63 15.68
N LEU A 188 -4.48 -3.16 16.07
CA LEU A 188 -5.46 -3.98 16.77
C LEU A 188 -5.97 -5.14 15.90
N ALA A 189 -6.27 -4.87 14.63
CA ALA A 189 -6.68 -5.91 13.66
C ALA A 189 -5.56 -6.93 13.40
N ALA A 190 -4.32 -6.45 13.24
CA ALA A 190 -3.14 -7.29 13.07
C ALA A 190 -2.90 -8.22 14.26
N ARG A 191 -3.00 -7.69 15.49
CA ARG A 191 -2.90 -8.48 16.72
C ARG A 191 -3.99 -9.54 16.80
N LYS A 192 -5.22 -9.22 16.40
CA LYS A 192 -6.31 -10.19 16.32
C LYS A 192 -5.99 -11.31 15.32
N GLY A 193 -5.32 -11.00 14.21
CA GLY A 193 -4.83 -11.98 13.22
C GLY A 193 -3.57 -12.72 13.66
N GLY A 194 -2.98 -12.38 14.82
CA GLY A 194 -1.75 -13.01 15.32
C GLY A 194 -0.48 -12.55 14.60
N LEU A 195 -0.51 -11.39 13.93
CA LEU A 195 0.68 -10.87 13.25
C LEU A 195 1.84 -10.67 14.24
N THR A 196 2.98 -11.26 13.91
CA THR A 196 4.22 -11.09 14.68
C THR A 196 5.02 -9.87 14.20
N ALA A 197 5.89 -9.32 15.04
CA ALA A 197 6.75 -8.20 14.64
C ALA A 197 7.65 -8.59 13.45
N SER A 198 8.15 -9.83 13.40
CA SER A 198 8.99 -10.30 12.28
C SER A 198 8.26 -10.44 10.95
N ALA A 199 6.93 -10.59 10.96
CA ALA A 199 6.10 -10.63 9.77
C ALA A 199 5.44 -9.27 9.46
N CYS A 200 5.61 -8.28 10.33
CA CYS A 200 5.14 -6.91 10.11
C CYS A 200 6.22 -6.11 9.39
N TRP A 201 5.97 -5.75 8.13
CA TRP A 201 6.97 -5.12 7.28
C TRP A 201 7.45 -3.77 7.82
N ASN A 202 6.55 -2.92 8.27
CA ASN A 202 6.91 -1.61 8.84
C ASN A 202 7.40 -1.65 10.30
N ALA A 203 7.50 -2.82 10.93
CA ALA A 203 8.23 -2.99 12.19
C ALA A 203 9.72 -3.32 11.97
N ASN A 204 10.14 -3.55 10.72
CA ASN A 204 11.54 -3.77 10.38
C ASN A 204 12.23 -2.42 10.16
N THR A 205 13.50 -2.32 10.55
CA THR A 205 14.33 -1.18 10.15
C THR A 205 14.51 -1.23 8.63
N MET A 206 13.97 -0.25 7.92
CA MET A 206 14.14 -0.19 6.47
C MET A 206 15.61 0.15 6.17
N VAL A 207 16.36 -0.84 5.70
CA VAL A 207 17.64 -0.68 5.03
C VAL A 207 17.35 -0.86 3.54
N LEU A 208 17.18 0.26 2.85
CA LEU A 208 17.10 0.29 1.38
C LEU A 208 18.50 0.49 0.81
#